data_6a7ba6f93f5e0179587b938963a1f6f8
#
_entry.id   6a7ba6f93f5e0179587b938963a1f6f8
#
_cell.length_a   1.000
_cell.length_b   1.000
_cell.length_c   1.000
_cell.angle_alpha   90.00
_cell.angle_beta   90.00
_cell.angle_gamma   90.00
#
_symmetry.space_group_name_H-M   'P 1'
#
loop_
_entity.id
_entity.type
_entity.pdbx_description
1 polymer ?
#
loop_
_entity_poly.entity_id
_entity_poly.type
_entity_poly.pdbx_seq_one_letter_code
_entity_poly.pdbx_strand_id
1 'polypeptide(L)'
;MKKQRQNAYFTVEAAMVVTITVCVIVLLIYLVFLQYNRCLMEQDLGALALKGCTILAEDKEELMQELKRQESKINRKKYIIWKSGKTEIELVGGTIKTFGSGKLKIPFGNIYGGKDKKHWKVSAAYENQRIDPVSSIRLYRKLTGGK
;
A
#
# COMPACT_ATOMS: atom_id res chain seq x y z
N MET A 1 -2.96 8.72 59.52
CA MET A 1 -2.47 9.56 58.41
C MET A 1 -1.62 8.83 57.38
N LYS A 2 -0.83 7.80 57.65
CA LYS A 2 -0.03 7.03 56.66
C LYS A 2 -0.87 6.30 55.59
N LYS A 3 -2.02 5.70 55.97
CA LYS A 3 -2.89 4.91 55.06
C LYS A 3 -3.52 5.76 53.91
N GLN A 4 -3.88 7.01 54.18
CA GLN A 4 -4.43 7.92 53.15
C GLN A 4 -3.40 8.35 52.13
N ARG A 5 -2.14 8.53 52.49
CA ARG A 5 -1.05 8.88 51.56
C ARG A 5 -0.73 7.73 50.58
N GLN A 6 -0.82 6.48 51.08
CA GLN A 6 -0.61 5.31 50.20
C GLN A 6 -1.70 5.18 49.12
N ASN A 7 -2.98 5.39 49.51
CA ASN A 7 -4.10 5.31 48.57
C ASN A 7 -4.02 6.41 47.47
N ALA A 8 -3.56 7.64 47.83
CA ALA A 8 -3.36 8.70 46.84
C ALA A 8 -2.23 8.37 45.84
N TYR A 9 -1.16 7.75 46.32
CA TYR A 9 -0.05 7.32 45.44
C TYR A 9 -0.49 6.25 44.43
N PHE A 10 -1.21 5.22 44.88
CA PHE A 10 -1.75 4.19 44.01
C PHE A 10 -2.74 4.72 42.96
N THR A 11 -3.54 5.74 43.31
CA THR A 11 -4.48 6.34 42.35
C THR A 11 -3.75 7.12 41.24
N VAL A 12 -2.69 7.84 41.59
CA VAL A 12 -1.87 8.55 40.59
C VAL A 12 -1.11 7.60 39.68
N GLU A 13 -0.53 6.55 40.25
CA GLU A 13 0.17 5.52 39.48
C GLU A 13 -0.79 4.80 38.53
N ALA A 14 -1.97 4.39 39.01
CA ALA A 14 -3.00 3.76 38.18
C ALA A 14 -3.45 4.69 37.04
N ALA A 15 -3.64 5.99 37.29
CA ALA A 15 -4.02 6.95 36.28
C ALA A 15 -2.95 7.09 35.17
N MET A 16 -1.66 7.10 35.53
CA MET A 16 -0.58 7.13 34.56
C MET A 16 -0.52 5.83 33.72
N VAL A 17 -0.60 4.68 34.35
CA VAL A 17 -0.56 3.37 33.67
C VAL A 17 -1.72 3.25 32.69
N VAL A 18 -2.94 3.60 33.09
CA VAL A 18 -4.12 3.53 32.22
C VAL A 18 -3.95 4.45 31.00
N THR A 19 -3.50 5.67 31.21
CA THR A 19 -3.28 6.65 30.13
C THR A 19 -2.27 6.14 29.11
N ILE A 20 -1.12 5.63 29.58
CA ILE A 20 -0.09 5.07 28.70
C ILE A 20 -0.63 3.85 27.94
N THR A 21 -1.34 2.96 28.62
CA THR A 21 -1.93 1.77 28.02
C THR A 21 -2.91 2.14 26.90
N VAL A 22 -3.79 3.10 27.12
CA VAL A 22 -4.73 3.61 26.09
C VAL A 22 -3.96 4.18 24.90
N CYS A 23 -2.92 4.98 25.12
CA CYS A 23 -2.09 5.53 24.05
C CYS A 23 -1.44 4.43 23.21
N VAL A 24 -0.91 3.38 23.86
CA VAL A 24 -0.30 2.23 23.17
C VAL A 24 -1.34 1.47 22.34
N ILE A 25 -2.53 1.21 22.88
CA ILE A 25 -3.61 0.53 22.15
C ILE A 25 -4.00 1.34 20.90
N VAL A 26 -4.20 2.65 21.04
CA VAL A 26 -4.52 3.53 19.90
C VAL A 26 -3.43 3.45 18.84
N LEU A 27 -2.15 3.49 19.22
CA LEU A 27 -1.03 3.39 18.31
C LEU A 27 -1.01 2.05 17.58
N LEU A 28 -1.26 0.94 18.27
CA LEU A 28 -1.34 -0.39 17.65
C LEU A 28 -2.48 -0.47 16.61
N ILE A 29 -3.66 0.10 16.91
CA ILE A 29 -4.78 0.16 15.96
C ILE A 29 -4.36 0.91 14.68
N TYR A 30 -3.66 2.03 14.82
CA TYR A 30 -3.18 2.78 13.65
C TYR A 30 -2.11 2.04 12.85
N LEU A 31 -1.25 1.27 13.50
CA LEU A 31 -0.29 0.40 12.81
C LEU A 31 -1.00 -0.70 12.02
N VAL A 32 -2.08 -1.28 12.56
CA VAL A 32 -2.90 -2.25 11.83
C VAL A 32 -3.54 -1.62 10.60
N PHE A 33 -4.10 -0.40 10.70
CA PHE A 33 -4.63 0.31 9.54
C PHE A 33 -3.56 0.64 8.50
N LEU A 34 -2.34 0.98 8.93
CA LEU A 34 -1.22 1.20 8.03
C LEU A 34 -0.89 -0.06 7.21
N GLN A 35 -0.75 -1.20 7.89
CA GLN A 35 -0.45 -2.49 7.24
C GLN A 35 -1.59 -2.94 6.32
N TYR A 36 -2.83 -2.80 6.75
CA TYR A 36 -4.01 -3.11 5.94
C TYR A 36 -4.01 -2.30 4.63
N ASN A 37 -3.86 -0.98 4.72
CA ASN A 37 -3.83 -0.10 3.55
C ASN A 37 -2.65 -0.39 2.63
N ARG A 38 -1.48 -0.71 3.19
CA ARG A 38 -0.31 -1.12 2.44
C ARG A 38 -0.57 -2.40 1.65
N CYS A 39 -1.13 -3.42 2.29
CA CYS A 39 -1.46 -4.68 1.65
C CYS A 39 -2.47 -4.49 0.50
N LEU A 40 -3.52 -3.68 0.71
CA LEU A 40 -4.47 -3.33 -0.35
C LEU A 40 -3.80 -2.62 -1.53
N MET A 41 -2.89 -1.69 -1.25
CA MET A 41 -2.17 -0.97 -2.29
C MET A 41 -1.27 -1.92 -3.11
N GLU A 42 -0.55 -2.82 -2.45
CA GLU A 42 0.27 -3.84 -3.11
C GLU A 42 -0.59 -4.77 -3.99
N GLN A 43 -1.77 -5.18 -3.52
CA GLN A 43 -2.73 -5.98 -4.30
C GLN A 43 -3.25 -5.22 -5.53
N ASP A 44 -3.58 -3.94 -5.39
CA ASP A 44 -4.04 -3.13 -6.51
C ASP A 44 -2.97 -2.94 -7.57
N LEU A 45 -1.73 -2.65 -7.16
CA LEU A 45 -0.60 -2.50 -8.06
C LEU A 45 -0.27 -3.83 -8.76
N GLY A 46 -0.29 -4.94 -8.02
CA GLY A 46 -0.10 -6.28 -8.58
C GLY A 46 -1.18 -6.64 -9.60
N ALA A 47 -2.44 -6.34 -9.29
CA ALA A 47 -3.55 -6.58 -10.21
C ALA A 47 -3.45 -5.72 -11.49
N LEU A 48 -2.99 -4.46 -11.38
CA LEU A 48 -2.72 -3.61 -12.54
C LEU A 48 -1.58 -4.15 -13.40
N ALA A 49 -0.48 -4.55 -12.78
CA ALA A 49 0.67 -5.13 -13.48
C ALA A 49 0.28 -6.43 -14.21
N LEU A 50 -0.44 -7.33 -13.55
CA LEU A 50 -0.94 -8.57 -14.14
C LEU A 50 -1.88 -8.31 -15.32
N LYS A 51 -2.84 -7.41 -15.18
CA LYS A 51 -3.72 -7.01 -16.28
C LYS A 51 -2.92 -6.47 -17.46
N GLY A 52 -1.93 -5.61 -17.20
CA GLY A 52 -1.07 -5.10 -18.24
C GLY A 52 -0.28 -6.18 -18.98
N CYS A 53 0.11 -7.25 -18.30
CA CYS A 53 0.79 -8.38 -18.92
C CYS A 53 -0.13 -9.21 -19.83
N THR A 54 -1.44 -9.23 -19.57
CA THR A 54 -2.43 -10.01 -20.33
C THR A 54 -3.07 -9.24 -21.47
N ILE A 55 -2.95 -7.91 -21.52
CA ILE A 55 -3.49 -7.10 -22.62
C ILE A 55 -2.62 -7.29 -23.85
N LEU A 56 -3.26 -7.80 -24.92
CA LEU A 56 -2.67 -7.98 -26.25
C LEU A 56 -2.77 -6.67 -27.05
N ALA A 57 -2.14 -5.60 -26.56
CA ALA A 57 -2.02 -4.38 -27.32
C ALA A 57 -0.72 -4.42 -28.14
N GLU A 58 -0.80 -4.10 -29.44
CA GLU A 58 0.37 -4.00 -30.32
C GLU A 58 1.12 -2.69 -30.06
N ASP A 59 0.39 -1.64 -29.69
CA ASP A 59 0.95 -0.32 -29.46
C ASP A 59 1.10 -0.02 -27.95
N LYS A 60 2.24 0.61 -27.62
CA LYS A 60 2.57 1.03 -26.25
C LYS A 60 1.59 2.07 -25.72
N GLU A 61 1.11 2.96 -26.60
CA GLU A 61 0.19 4.03 -26.20
C GLU A 61 -1.19 3.48 -25.85
N GLU A 62 -1.70 2.54 -26.63
CA GLU A 62 -2.95 1.86 -26.38
C GLU A 62 -2.92 1.09 -25.05
N LEU A 63 -1.84 0.34 -24.79
CA LEU A 63 -1.62 -0.34 -23.53
C LEU A 63 -1.67 0.62 -22.33
N MET A 64 -0.99 1.75 -22.43
CA MET A 64 -0.94 2.75 -21.37
C MET A 64 -2.31 3.40 -21.14
N GLN A 65 -3.09 3.64 -22.18
CA GLN A 65 -4.45 4.18 -22.06
C GLN A 65 -5.37 3.19 -21.33
N GLU A 66 -5.32 1.92 -21.70
CA GLU A 66 -6.15 0.90 -21.06
C GLU A 66 -5.74 0.68 -19.59
N LEU A 67 -4.44 0.69 -19.27
CA LEU A 67 -3.97 0.62 -17.88
C LEU A 67 -4.45 1.80 -17.04
N LYS A 68 -4.41 3.02 -17.56
CA LYS A 68 -4.99 4.20 -16.88
C LYS A 68 -6.49 4.07 -16.69
N ARG A 69 -7.20 3.51 -17.66
CA ARG A 69 -8.63 3.21 -17.54
C ARG A 69 -8.91 2.18 -16.45
N GLN A 70 -8.08 1.14 -16.34
CA GLN A 70 -8.20 0.14 -15.27
C GLN A 70 -7.86 0.76 -13.90
N GLU A 71 -6.83 1.61 -13.82
CA GLU A 71 -6.50 2.35 -12.59
C GLU A 71 -7.70 3.19 -12.11
N SER A 72 -8.41 3.86 -13.02
CA SER A 72 -9.57 4.69 -12.66
C SER A 72 -10.74 3.86 -12.07
N LYS A 73 -10.81 2.57 -12.38
CA LYS A 73 -11.83 1.65 -11.85
C LYS A 73 -11.51 1.12 -10.45
N ILE A 74 -10.30 1.36 -9.95
CA ILE A 74 -9.92 0.91 -8.61
C ILE A 74 -10.79 1.64 -7.57
N ASN A 75 -11.49 0.84 -6.75
CA ASN A 75 -12.33 1.40 -5.69
C ASN A 75 -11.47 1.94 -4.54
N ARG A 76 -11.21 3.24 -4.55
CA ARG A 76 -10.42 3.90 -3.50
C ARG A 76 -11.15 4.03 -2.15
N LYS A 77 -12.45 3.75 -2.09
CA LYS A 77 -13.25 3.81 -0.84
C LYS A 77 -12.92 2.69 0.15
N LYS A 78 -12.24 1.64 -0.30
CA LYS A 78 -11.84 0.53 0.58
C LYS A 78 -10.70 0.87 1.53
N TYR A 79 -9.98 1.96 1.27
CA TYR A 79 -8.87 2.40 2.13
C TYR A 79 -9.38 3.14 3.37
N ILE A 80 -8.81 2.82 4.54
CA ILE A 80 -9.22 3.35 5.85
C ILE A 80 -8.31 4.51 6.25
N ILE A 81 -8.88 5.69 6.49
CA ILE A 81 -8.15 6.90 6.93
C ILE A 81 -6.94 7.22 6.02
N TRP A 82 -7.06 6.93 4.74
CA TRP A 82 -5.99 6.94 3.77
C TRP A 82 -6.16 8.05 2.74
N LYS A 83 -5.06 8.72 2.43
CA LYS A 83 -4.99 9.63 1.29
C LYS A 83 -4.11 9.00 0.21
N SER A 84 -4.73 8.50 -0.84
CA SER A 84 -4.02 7.97 -2.01
C SER A 84 -3.14 9.05 -2.63
N GLY A 85 -1.90 8.68 -2.93
CA GLY A 85 -1.00 9.46 -3.74
C GLY A 85 -1.17 9.16 -5.24
N LYS A 86 -0.16 9.47 -6.01
CA LYS A 86 -0.11 9.15 -7.45
C LYS A 86 0.25 7.68 -7.64
N THR A 87 -0.38 7.06 -8.61
CA THR A 87 0.05 5.79 -9.19
C THR A 87 0.81 6.11 -10.46
N GLU A 88 2.00 5.55 -10.60
CA GLU A 88 2.83 5.68 -11.79
C GLU A 88 2.98 4.31 -12.43
N ILE A 89 2.83 4.25 -13.74
CA ILE A 89 2.92 3.02 -14.51
C ILE A 89 3.99 3.25 -15.56
N GLU A 90 5.03 2.42 -15.55
CA GLU A 90 6.13 2.47 -16.50
C GLU A 90 6.24 1.16 -17.27
N LEU A 91 6.58 1.26 -18.54
CA LEU A 91 6.87 0.14 -19.42
C LEU A 91 8.33 0.20 -19.85
N VAL A 92 9.14 -0.71 -19.34
CA VAL A 92 10.58 -0.77 -19.60
C VAL A 92 10.94 -2.16 -20.13
N GLY A 93 11.41 -2.26 -21.37
CA GLY A 93 11.96 -3.50 -21.92
C GLY A 93 11.01 -4.71 -21.91
N GLY A 94 9.70 -4.49 -22.03
CA GLY A 94 8.71 -5.56 -21.93
C GLY A 94 8.28 -5.92 -20.51
N THR A 95 8.77 -5.19 -19.52
CA THR A 95 8.38 -5.32 -18.11
C THR A 95 7.49 -4.14 -17.72
N ILE A 96 6.39 -4.44 -17.04
CA ILE A 96 5.47 -3.44 -16.50
C ILE A 96 5.81 -3.21 -15.05
N LYS A 97 6.18 -1.96 -14.73
CA LYS A 97 6.44 -1.49 -13.38
C LYS A 97 5.30 -0.59 -12.94
N THR A 98 4.73 -0.88 -11.78
CA THR A 98 3.69 -0.05 -11.17
C THR A 98 4.19 0.45 -9.83
N PHE A 99 4.11 1.77 -9.63
CA PHE A 99 4.47 2.42 -8.38
C PHE A 99 3.24 3.08 -7.79
N GLY A 100 3.09 2.96 -6.50
CA GLY A 100 2.02 3.62 -5.77
C GLY A 100 2.53 4.25 -4.49
N SER A 101 1.92 5.35 -4.10
CA SER A 101 2.19 6.00 -2.84
C SER A 101 0.90 6.38 -2.13
N GLY A 102 0.97 6.49 -0.81
CA GLY A 102 -0.17 6.94 -0.03
C GLY A 102 0.27 7.44 1.34
N LYS A 103 -0.67 8.06 2.04
CA LYS A 103 -0.41 8.70 3.34
C LYS A 103 -1.52 8.36 4.31
N LEU A 104 -1.14 7.88 5.51
CA LEU A 104 -2.04 7.69 6.63
C LEU A 104 -1.88 8.88 7.59
N LYS A 105 -2.99 9.47 8.04
CA LYS A 105 -2.96 10.56 9.03
C LYS A 105 -2.54 9.99 10.38
N ILE A 106 -1.52 10.58 11.01
CA ILE A 106 -1.01 10.16 12.32
C ILE A 106 -1.95 10.64 13.43
N PRO A 107 -2.36 9.78 14.39
CA PRO A 107 -3.03 10.22 15.60
C PRO A 107 -2.07 11.13 16.35
N PHE A 108 -2.58 12.19 16.94
CA PHE A 108 -1.77 13.16 17.70
C PHE A 108 -0.70 13.93 16.91
N GLY A 109 -0.66 13.83 15.58
CA GLY A 109 0.32 14.53 14.73
C GLY A 109 0.32 16.06 14.86
N ASN A 110 -0.74 16.63 15.45
CA ASN A 110 -0.80 18.08 15.75
C ASN A 110 0.02 18.46 16.99
N ILE A 111 0.34 17.51 17.88
CA ILE A 111 1.04 17.75 19.14
C ILE A 111 2.56 17.68 18.96
N TYR A 112 3.04 16.78 18.10
CA TYR A 112 4.46 16.44 17.99
C TYR A 112 5.17 16.98 16.75
N GLY A 113 4.53 17.68 15.82
CA GLY A 113 5.20 17.93 14.58
C GLY A 113 4.80 19.14 13.76
N GLY A 114 5.78 19.75 13.14
CA GLY A 114 5.60 20.72 12.08
C GLY A 114 4.77 20.15 10.90
N LYS A 115 4.38 21.01 9.97
CA LYS A 115 3.43 20.73 8.87
C LYS A 115 3.68 19.44 8.09
N ASP A 116 4.92 18.95 8.01
CA ASP A 116 5.30 17.77 7.21
C ASP A 116 5.22 16.42 7.94
N LYS A 117 5.15 16.41 9.27
CA LYS A 117 5.18 15.17 10.09
C LYS A 117 3.80 14.59 10.44
N LYS A 118 2.73 15.12 9.85
CA LYS A 118 1.35 14.71 10.17
C LYS A 118 0.89 13.40 9.54
N HIS A 119 1.72 12.78 8.71
CA HIS A 119 1.34 11.62 7.92
C HIS A 119 2.45 10.59 7.85
N TRP A 120 2.09 9.32 8.01
CA TRP A 120 2.96 8.22 7.60
C TRP A 120 2.83 8.02 6.10
N LYS A 121 3.97 8.06 5.42
CA LYS A 121 4.07 7.82 3.98
C LYS A 121 4.39 6.35 3.75
N VAL A 122 3.70 5.75 2.82
CA VAL A 122 3.95 4.39 2.36
C VAL A 122 4.07 4.43 0.85
N SER A 123 5.03 3.72 0.31
CA SER A 123 5.17 3.47 -1.12
C SER A 123 5.30 1.97 -1.36
N ALA A 124 4.77 1.51 -2.46
CA ALA A 124 4.93 0.15 -2.93
C ALA A 124 5.24 0.17 -4.43
N ALA A 125 5.99 -0.82 -4.87
CA ALA A 125 6.30 -1.05 -6.27
C ALA A 125 6.01 -2.51 -6.60
N TYR A 126 5.49 -2.75 -7.78
CA TYR A 126 5.28 -4.09 -8.31
C TYR A 126 5.81 -4.15 -9.74
N GLU A 127 6.48 -5.25 -10.05
CA GLU A 127 7.09 -5.46 -11.35
C GLU A 127 6.68 -6.81 -11.90
N ASN A 128 6.25 -6.85 -13.16
CA ASN A 128 5.91 -8.10 -13.83
C ASN A 128 6.30 -8.05 -15.28
N GLN A 129 6.82 -9.17 -15.78
CA GLN A 129 7.23 -9.30 -17.17
C GLN A 129 6.01 -9.59 -18.05
N ARG A 130 5.90 -8.87 -19.16
CA ARG A 130 4.85 -9.08 -20.16
C ARG A 130 5.04 -10.44 -20.84
N ILE A 131 3.98 -11.20 -20.93
CA ILE A 131 3.98 -12.47 -21.67
C ILE A 131 3.94 -12.13 -23.16
N ASP A 132 4.99 -12.52 -23.89
CA ASP A 132 4.99 -12.51 -25.34
C ASP A 132 4.52 -13.88 -25.85
N PRO A 133 3.29 -13.97 -26.40
CA PRO A 133 2.75 -15.26 -26.87
C PRO A 133 3.56 -15.85 -28.02
N VAL A 134 4.18 -15.00 -28.85
CA VAL A 134 4.99 -15.45 -29.97
C VAL A 134 6.27 -16.14 -29.49
N SER A 135 6.96 -15.53 -28.54
CA SER A 135 8.15 -16.11 -27.90
C SER A 135 7.82 -17.38 -27.14
N SER A 136 6.69 -17.43 -26.47
CA SER A 136 6.22 -18.60 -25.74
C SER A 136 5.91 -19.79 -26.70
N ILE A 137 5.25 -19.52 -27.82
CA ILE A 137 4.95 -20.53 -28.83
C ILE A 137 6.26 -21.04 -29.50
N ARG A 138 7.20 -20.15 -29.80
CA ARG A 138 8.51 -20.51 -30.34
C ARG A 138 9.31 -21.39 -29.38
N LEU A 139 9.30 -21.04 -28.10
CA LEU A 139 9.96 -21.82 -27.05
C LEU A 139 9.31 -23.22 -26.94
N TYR A 140 7.98 -23.28 -26.92
CA TYR A 140 7.24 -24.54 -26.87
C TYR A 140 7.58 -25.45 -28.08
N ARG A 141 7.60 -24.91 -29.31
CA ARG A 141 7.99 -25.65 -30.50
C ARG A 141 9.44 -26.17 -30.42
N LYS A 142 10.37 -25.40 -29.88
CA LYS A 142 11.76 -25.85 -29.67
C LYS A 142 11.85 -26.99 -28.66
N LEU A 143 11.05 -26.94 -27.58
CA LEU A 143 11.05 -27.97 -26.53
C LEU A 143 10.35 -29.25 -26.94
N THR A 144 9.31 -29.17 -27.78
CA THR A 144 8.55 -30.32 -28.26
C THR A 144 9.11 -30.93 -29.55
N GLY A 145 10.30 -30.46 -30.01
CA GLY A 145 11.00 -31.04 -31.15
C GLY A 145 10.29 -30.87 -32.49
N GLY A 146 9.77 -29.65 -32.73
CA GLY A 146 9.08 -29.19 -33.96
C GLY A 146 8.94 -30.23 -35.07
N LYS A 147 7.92 -31.04 -35.01
CA LYS A 147 7.41 -31.79 -36.16
C LYS A 147 6.32 -30.96 -36.82
#